data_999bada23c2b86944b14ab258e4fc968
#
_entry.id   999bada23c2b86944b14ab258e4fc968
#
_cell.length_a   1.000
_cell.length_b   1.000
_cell.length_c   1.000
_cell.angle_alpha   90.00
_cell.angle_beta   90.00
_cell.angle_gamma   90.00
#
_symmetry.space_group_name_H-M   'P 1'
#
loop_
_entity.id
_entity.type
_entity.pdbx_description
1 polymer ?
#
loop_
_entity_poly.entity_id
_entity_poly.type
_entity_poly.pdbx_seq_one_letter_code
_entity_poly.pdbx_strand_id
1 'polypeptide(L)'
;MTTKIKVGIVGSRAYTNKKKIKDLIFDIKQKNPDAEIVSGGQQDGADGFVKKFALELDMSYVEFPPAHYTWNMHCKLPATQYNRPYYVSNYFKRNKQIAEYSDIIVAFIQPGTESRGTNNTLEYAEKMKKLVKIIN
;
A
#
# COMPACT_ATOMS: atom_id res chain seq x y z
N MET A 1 -11.02 -23.34 -6.34
CA MET A 1 -10.77 -21.93 -6.70
C MET A 1 -9.82 -21.29 -5.73
N THR A 2 -8.67 -20.85 -6.22
CA THR A 2 -7.70 -20.16 -5.37
C THR A 2 -8.04 -18.68 -5.33
N THR A 3 -8.29 -18.17 -4.13
CA THR A 3 -8.48 -16.74 -3.92
C THR A 3 -7.13 -16.04 -4.00
N LYS A 4 -7.04 -14.94 -4.74
CA LYS A 4 -5.82 -14.14 -4.80
C LYS A 4 -5.52 -13.54 -3.44
N ILE A 5 -4.27 -13.64 -3.01
CA ILE A 5 -3.81 -12.98 -1.79
C ILE A 5 -3.58 -11.50 -2.12
N LYS A 6 -4.09 -10.62 -1.27
CA LYS A 6 -3.93 -9.18 -1.41
C LYS A 6 -2.96 -8.70 -0.35
N VAL A 7 -1.80 -8.21 -0.79
CA VAL A 7 -0.74 -7.77 0.11
C VAL A 7 -0.65 -6.25 0.06
N GLY A 8 -1.10 -5.61 1.12
CA GLY A 8 -0.96 -4.16 1.29
C GLY A 8 0.45 -3.85 1.75
N ILE A 9 1.16 -3.01 1.00
CA ILE A 9 2.49 -2.57 1.36
C ILE A 9 2.45 -1.08 1.58
N VAL A 10 2.67 -0.66 2.81
CA VAL A 10 2.62 0.73 3.24
C VAL A 10 3.96 1.13 3.85
N GLY A 11 4.16 2.42 4.06
CA GLY A 11 5.40 2.85 4.68
C GLY A 11 5.57 4.36 4.65
N SER A 12 6.64 4.83 5.27
CA SER A 12 6.90 6.25 5.39
C SER A 12 7.37 6.86 4.06
N ARG A 13 7.03 8.14 3.87
CA ARG A 13 7.50 8.91 2.71
C ARG A 13 9.02 9.08 2.71
N ALA A 14 9.64 8.97 3.88
CA ALA A 14 11.09 9.10 4.04
C ALA A 14 11.84 7.78 3.81
N TYR A 15 11.14 6.69 3.55
CA TYR A 15 11.78 5.38 3.41
C TYR A 15 12.70 5.35 2.19
N THR A 16 13.95 4.93 2.37
CA THR A 16 14.98 4.99 1.33
C THR A 16 15.48 3.63 0.87
N ASN A 17 15.26 2.57 1.63
CA ASN A 17 15.81 1.25 1.30
C ASN A 17 14.96 0.52 0.26
N LYS A 18 15.07 0.98 -0.98
CA LYS A 18 14.31 0.41 -2.11
C LYS A 18 14.61 -1.07 -2.34
N LYS A 19 15.82 -1.52 -2.03
CA LYS A 19 16.19 -2.92 -2.22
C LYS A 19 15.35 -3.87 -1.38
N LYS A 20 15.07 -3.51 -0.13
CA LYS A 20 14.21 -4.33 0.74
C LYS A 20 12.80 -4.46 0.19
N ILE A 21 12.27 -3.39 -0.39
CA ILE A 21 10.93 -3.40 -1.00
C ILE A 21 10.96 -4.30 -2.24
N LYS A 22 11.96 -4.14 -3.09
CA LYS A 22 12.10 -4.96 -4.30
C LYS A 22 12.24 -6.45 -3.95
N ASP A 23 13.06 -6.76 -2.96
CA ASP A 23 13.27 -8.13 -2.52
C ASP A 23 11.97 -8.76 -1.99
N LEU A 24 11.18 -7.99 -1.24
CA LEU A 24 9.88 -8.48 -0.75
C LEU A 24 8.93 -8.80 -1.92
N ILE A 25 8.81 -7.88 -2.87
CA ILE A 25 7.89 -8.07 -4.01
C ILE A 25 8.34 -9.25 -4.86
N PHE A 26 9.65 -9.37 -5.08
CA PHE A 26 10.22 -10.53 -5.80
C PHE A 26 9.90 -11.84 -5.08
N ASP A 27 10.06 -11.87 -3.76
CA ASP A 27 9.75 -13.06 -2.95
C ASP A 27 8.25 -13.41 -3.03
N ILE A 28 7.38 -12.41 -2.97
CA ILE A 28 5.94 -12.62 -3.13
C ILE A 28 5.66 -13.24 -4.50
N LYS A 29 6.28 -12.70 -5.56
CA LYS A 29 6.09 -13.23 -6.91
C LYS A 29 6.51 -14.68 -7.02
N GLN A 30 7.62 -15.07 -6.39
CA GLN A 30 8.10 -16.43 -6.42
C GLN A 30 7.15 -17.40 -5.73
N LYS A 31 6.58 -17.00 -4.61
CA LYS A 31 5.71 -17.87 -3.79
C LYS A 31 4.25 -17.81 -4.20
N ASN A 32 3.77 -16.65 -4.64
CA ASN A 32 2.38 -16.40 -4.97
C ASN A 32 2.30 -15.51 -6.21
N PRO A 33 2.57 -16.02 -7.42
CA PRO A 33 2.59 -15.17 -8.62
C PRO A 33 1.27 -14.45 -8.92
N ASP A 34 0.16 -14.96 -8.40
CA ASP A 34 -1.16 -14.33 -8.59
C ASP A 34 -1.51 -13.32 -7.51
N ALA A 35 -0.61 -13.08 -6.54
CA ALA A 35 -0.87 -12.11 -5.49
C ALA A 35 -1.05 -10.71 -6.07
N GLU A 36 -1.93 -9.94 -5.46
CA GLU A 36 -2.15 -8.54 -5.83
C GLU A 36 -1.43 -7.64 -4.83
N ILE A 37 -0.62 -6.71 -5.33
CA ILE A 37 0.09 -5.74 -4.52
C ILE A 37 -0.81 -4.50 -4.39
N VAL A 38 -0.99 -4.03 -3.16
CA VAL A 38 -1.88 -2.91 -2.83
C VAL A 38 -1.06 -1.80 -2.19
N SER A 39 -1.23 -0.57 -2.66
CA SER A 39 -0.48 0.60 -2.17
C SER A 39 -1.39 1.81 -2.01
N GLY A 40 -0.88 2.84 -1.34
CA GLY A 40 -1.58 4.11 -1.19
C GLY A 40 -1.39 5.09 -2.34
N GLY A 41 -0.51 4.79 -3.29
CA GLY A 41 -0.33 5.63 -4.48
C GLY A 41 0.42 6.93 -4.26
N GLN A 42 1.16 7.08 -3.14
CA GLN A 42 2.05 8.24 -2.96
C GLN A 42 3.22 8.13 -3.93
N GLN A 43 3.68 9.26 -4.46
CA GLN A 43 4.81 9.26 -5.40
C GLN A 43 6.15 9.01 -4.72
N ASP A 44 6.28 9.41 -3.46
CA ASP A 44 7.53 9.36 -2.71
C ASP A 44 7.57 8.23 -1.70
N GLY A 45 8.80 7.87 -1.32
CA GLY A 45 9.05 6.89 -0.26
C GLY A 45 8.60 5.49 -0.62
N ALA A 46 8.13 4.76 0.40
CA ALA A 46 7.76 3.35 0.26
C ALA A 46 6.72 3.11 -0.84
N ASP A 47 5.65 3.92 -0.89
CA ASP A 47 4.59 3.74 -1.88
C ASP A 47 5.12 3.86 -3.31
N GLY A 48 5.99 4.82 -3.58
CA GLY A 48 6.58 5.02 -4.90
C GLY A 48 7.42 3.82 -5.33
N PHE A 49 8.21 3.28 -4.42
CA PHE A 49 9.01 2.08 -4.71
C PHE A 49 8.13 0.85 -4.90
N VAL A 50 7.08 0.71 -4.12
CA VAL A 50 6.13 -0.41 -4.26
C VAL A 50 5.53 -0.43 -5.65
N LYS A 51 5.01 0.70 -6.11
CA LYS A 51 4.42 0.82 -7.45
C LYS A 51 5.44 0.48 -8.53
N LYS A 52 6.62 1.09 -8.44
CA LYS A 52 7.69 0.88 -9.40
C LYS A 52 8.04 -0.60 -9.55
N PHE A 53 8.31 -1.27 -8.44
CA PHE A 53 8.77 -2.66 -8.50
C PHE A 53 7.65 -3.66 -8.78
N ALA A 54 6.42 -3.38 -8.33
CA ALA A 54 5.28 -4.23 -8.68
C ALA A 54 5.07 -4.23 -10.21
N LEU A 55 5.15 -3.06 -10.85
CA LEU A 55 4.99 -2.95 -12.28
C LEU A 55 6.19 -3.53 -13.04
N GLU A 56 7.42 -3.28 -12.58
CA GLU A 56 8.62 -3.85 -13.20
C GLU A 56 8.64 -5.38 -13.15
N LEU A 57 8.16 -5.96 -12.07
CA LEU A 57 8.11 -7.41 -11.87
C LEU A 57 6.83 -8.04 -12.41
N ASP A 58 6.01 -7.25 -13.09
CA ASP A 58 4.78 -7.70 -13.73
C ASP A 58 3.79 -8.34 -12.76
N MET A 59 3.69 -7.76 -11.56
CA MET A 59 2.71 -8.18 -10.54
C MET A 59 1.39 -7.44 -10.75
N SER A 60 0.30 -8.09 -10.36
CA SER A 60 -0.99 -7.41 -10.25
C SER A 60 -0.89 -6.30 -9.21
N TYR A 61 -1.31 -5.08 -9.56
CA TYR A 61 -1.12 -3.90 -8.72
C TYR A 61 -2.37 -3.03 -8.71
N VAL A 62 -2.80 -2.62 -7.52
CA VAL A 62 -3.86 -1.63 -7.35
C VAL A 62 -3.47 -0.61 -6.29
N GLU A 63 -4.06 0.57 -6.34
CA GLU A 63 -3.79 1.60 -5.36
C GLU A 63 -5.06 2.27 -4.88
N PHE A 64 -4.98 2.84 -3.67
CA PHE A 64 -6.02 3.64 -3.04
C PHE A 64 -5.47 5.02 -2.72
N PRO A 65 -5.40 5.95 -3.70
CA PRO A 65 -4.96 7.32 -3.40
C PRO A 65 -5.99 8.03 -2.52
N PRO A 66 -5.59 9.12 -1.84
CA PRO A 66 -6.57 9.97 -1.16
C PRO A 66 -7.58 10.54 -2.14
N ALA A 67 -8.80 10.80 -1.69
CA ALA A 67 -9.91 11.22 -2.55
C ALA A 67 -9.66 12.52 -3.30
N HIS A 68 -8.73 13.38 -2.85
CA HIS A 68 -8.40 14.62 -3.54
C HIS A 68 -7.38 14.45 -4.68
N TYR A 69 -6.83 13.22 -4.86
CA TYR A 69 -5.94 12.93 -5.98
C TYR A 69 -6.76 12.68 -7.25
N THR A 70 -6.09 12.78 -8.39
CA THR A 70 -6.68 12.44 -9.70
C THR A 70 -6.70 10.92 -9.88
N TRP A 71 -7.77 10.42 -10.48
CA TRP A 71 -7.87 8.99 -10.82
C TRP A 71 -6.81 8.58 -11.84
N ASN A 72 -6.32 7.36 -11.72
CA ASN A 72 -5.52 6.70 -12.75
C ASN A 72 -5.96 5.24 -12.90
N MET A 73 -5.45 4.57 -13.92
CA MET A 73 -5.86 3.20 -14.26
C MET A 73 -5.57 2.15 -13.18
N HIS A 74 -4.72 2.46 -12.22
CA HIS A 74 -4.38 1.52 -11.13
C HIS A 74 -5.29 1.66 -9.91
N CYS A 75 -6.12 2.69 -9.88
CA CYS A 75 -7.05 2.90 -8.76
C CYS A 75 -8.07 1.77 -8.69
N LYS A 76 -8.22 1.20 -7.50
CA LYS A 76 -9.23 0.15 -7.28
C LYS A 76 -10.65 0.71 -7.35
N LEU A 77 -10.84 1.93 -6.86
CA LEU A 77 -12.15 2.59 -6.85
C LEU A 77 -12.38 3.35 -8.17
N PRO A 78 -13.65 3.58 -8.55
CA PRO A 78 -13.95 4.28 -9.81
C PRO A 78 -13.56 5.76 -9.77
N ALA A 79 -13.42 6.36 -10.95
CA ALA A 79 -13.00 7.76 -11.12
C ALA A 79 -13.86 8.75 -10.35
N THR A 80 -15.13 8.44 -10.13
CA THR A 80 -16.07 9.28 -9.39
C THR A 80 -15.67 9.49 -7.92
N GLN A 81 -14.80 8.63 -7.38
CA GLN A 81 -14.34 8.74 -5.99
C GLN A 81 -13.15 9.69 -5.84
N TYR A 82 -12.62 10.21 -6.94
CA TYR A 82 -11.41 11.03 -6.94
C TYR A 82 -11.67 12.44 -7.43
N ASN A 83 -10.64 13.27 -7.41
CA ASN A 83 -10.72 14.68 -7.78
C ASN A 83 -11.71 15.45 -6.90
N ARG A 84 -11.78 15.08 -5.62
CA ARG A 84 -12.64 15.67 -4.61
C ARG A 84 -11.92 16.80 -3.88
N PRO A 85 -12.62 17.66 -3.13
CA PRO A 85 -11.96 18.68 -2.32
C PRO A 85 -10.98 18.08 -1.32
N TYR A 86 -9.92 18.80 -1.03
CA TYR A 86 -8.93 18.40 -0.06
C TYR A 86 -9.49 18.46 1.37
N TYR A 87 -9.37 17.34 2.08
CA TYR A 87 -9.56 17.25 3.54
C TYR A 87 -8.49 16.32 4.08
N VAL A 88 -7.93 16.65 5.24
CA VAL A 88 -6.93 15.78 5.87
C VAL A 88 -7.50 14.39 6.14
N SER A 89 -8.80 14.29 6.43
CA SER A 89 -9.48 13.02 6.65
C SER A 89 -9.46 12.08 5.43
N ASN A 90 -9.18 12.61 4.24
CA ASN A 90 -9.05 11.77 3.04
C ASN A 90 -7.93 10.74 3.19
N TYR A 91 -6.83 11.11 3.87
CA TYR A 91 -5.72 10.19 4.13
C TYR A 91 -6.15 9.05 5.05
N PHE A 92 -6.90 9.36 6.10
CA PHE A 92 -7.37 8.36 7.05
C PHE A 92 -8.37 7.40 6.41
N LYS A 93 -9.27 7.91 5.59
CA LYS A 93 -10.23 7.09 4.84
C LYS A 93 -9.51 6.14 3.89
N ARG A 94 -8.48 6.62 3.18
CA ARG A 94 -7.68 5.81 2.30
C ARG A 94 -6.93 4.70 3.07
N ASN A 95 -6.36 5.04 4.23
CA ASN A 95 -5.66 4.07 5.06
C ASN A 95 -6.60 2.94 5.50
N LYS A 96 -7.84 3.28 5.85
CA LYS A 96 -8.86 2.28 6.18
C LYS A 96 -9.20 1.40 4.98
N GLN A 97 -9.32 1.97 3.79
CA GLN A 97 -9.58 1.23 2.57
C GLN A 97 -8.49 0.18 2.30
N ILE A 98 -7.23 0.55 2.48
CA ILE A 98 -6.11 -0.38 2.32
C ILE A 98 -6.22 -1.53 3.32
N ALA A 99 -6.48 -1.22 4.59
CA ALA A 99 -6.58 -2.24 5.64
C ALA A 99 -7.76 -3.19 5.38
N GLU A 100 -8.91 -2.68 4.93
CA GLU A 100 -10.09 -3.50 4.63
C GLU A 100 -9.85 -4.43 3.44
N TYR A 101 -9.24 -3.89 2.39
CA TYR A 101 -9.07 -4.63 1.13
C TYR A 101 -7.97 -5.70 1.22
N SER A 102 -6.92 -5.44 1.98
CA SER A 102 -5.74 -6.32 2.04
C SER A 102 -5.95 -7.48 3.00
N ASP A 103 -5.35 -8.63 2.69
CA ASP A 103 -5.32 -9.78 3.58
C ASP A 103 -4.15 -9.70 4.55
N ILE A 104 -3.02 -9.15 4.08
CA ILE A 104 -1.78 -9.00 4.83
C ILE A 104 -1.29 -7.57 4.63
N ILE A 105 -0.80 -6.95 5.69
CA ILE A 105 -0.20 -5.62 5.62
C ILE A 105 1.29 -5.74 5.98
N VAL A 106 2.15 -5.24 5.11
CA VAL A 106 3.58 -5.10 5.37
C VAL A 106 3.91 -3.60 5.42
N ALA A 107 4.51 -3.17 6.51
CA ALA A 107 4.85 -1.76 6.71
C ALA A 107 6.36 -1.56 6.72
N PHE A 108 6.84 -0.65 5.86
CA PHE A 108 8.26 -0.26 5.81
C PHE A 108 8.42 1.06 6.56
N ILE A 109 9.13 1.03 7.67
CA ILE A 109 9.30 2.18 8.53
C ILE A 109 10.77 2.61 8.52
N GLN A 110 11.03 3.87 8.13
CA GLN A 110 12.37 4.42 8.13
C GLN A 110 12.86 4.55 9.59
N PRO A 111 14.01 3.94 9.96
CA PRO A 111 14.54 4.07 11.32
C PRO A 111 14.74 5.53 11.72
N GLY A 112 14.41 5.85 12.97
CA GLY A 112 14.56 7.20 13.50
C GLY A 112 13.45 8.16 13.11
N THR A 113 12.42 7.71 12.40
CA THR A 113 11.29 8.54 12.00
C THR A 113 9.99 7.98 12.54
N GLU A 114 9.01 8.85 12.70
CA GLU A 114 7.66 8.47 13.06
C GLU A 114 6.74 8.72 11.87
N SER A 115 5.90 7.75 11.54
CA SER A 115 4.96 7.85 10.44
C SER A 115 3.53 7.66 10.95
N ARG A 116 2.81 8.78 11.09
CA ARG A 116 1.42 8.77 11.56
C ARG A 116 0.50 8.03 10.60
N GLY A 117 0.70 8.24 9.31
CA GLY A 117 -0.11 7.58 8.28
C GLY A 117 0.05 6.07 8.30
N THR A 118 1.30 5.60 8.40
CA THR A 118 1.59 4.18 8.48
C THR A 118 1.01 3.58 9.76
N ASN A 119 1.21 4.25 10.90
CA ASN A 119 0.66 3.79 12.18
C ASN A 119 -0.86 3.73 12.15
N ASN A 120 -1.51 4.69 11.51
CA ASN A 120 -2.96 4.71 11.36
C ASN A 120 -3.46 3.49 10.57
N THR A 121 -2.78 3.16 9.46
CA THR A 121 -3.10 1.97 8.67
C THR A 121 -2.94 0.70 9.51
N LEU A 122 -1.86 0.61 10.29
CA LEU A 122 -1.61 -0.54 11.16
C LEU A 122 -2.67 -0.68 12.24
N GLU A 123 -3.13 0.42 12.81
CA GLU A 123 -4.22 0.40 13.80
C GLU A 123 -5.50 -0.18 13.22
N TYR A 124 -5.89 0.23 12.01
CA TYR A 124 -7.05 -0.35 11.33
C TYR A 124 -6.86 -1.84 11.08
N ALA A 125 -5.67 -2.23 10.59
CA ALA A 125 -5.37 -3.64 10.31
C ALA A 125 -5.48 -4.50 11.57
N GLU A 126 -4.97 -4.02 12.69
CA GLU A 126 -5.05 -4.73 13.98
C GLU A 126 -6.50 -4.89 14.44
N LYS A 127 -7.31 -3.82 14.34
CA LYS A 127 -8.72 -3.88 14.69
C LYS A 127 -9.49 -4.88 13.84
N MET A 128 -9.09 -5.03 12.58
CA MET A 128 -9.70 -5.97 11.63
C MET A 128 -9.09 -7.37 11.70
N LYS A 129 -8.13 -7.58 12.61
CA LYS A 129 -7.42 -8.87 12.79
C LYS A 129 -6.69 -9.34 11.54
N LYS A 130 -6.15 -8.41 10.77
CA LYS A 130 -5.31 -8.72 9.62
C LYS A 130 -3.89 -9.09 10.08
N LEU A 131 -3.19 -9.88 9.29
CA LEU A 131 -1.78 -10.16 9.53
C LEU A 131 -0.96 -8.91 9.24
N VAL A 132 -0.03 -8.58 10.13
CA VAL A 132 0.81 -7.39 10.01
C VAL A 132 2.28 -7.78 10.18
N LYS A 133 3.12 -7.26 9.29
CA LYS A 133 4.58 -7.40 9.40
C LYS A 133 5.22 -6.03 9.28
N ILE A 134 6.14 -5.71 10.18
CA ILE A 134 6.87 -4.43 10.17
C ILE A 134 8.32 -4.69 9.78
N ILE A 135 8.83 -3.91 8.82
CA ILE A 135 10.21 -3.97 8.34
C ILE A 135 10.83 -2.58 8.49
N ASN A 136 12.00 -2.52 9.08
CA ASN A 136 12.75 -1.27 9.22
C ASN A 136 13.63 -0.97 8.01
#